data_c9436f61d47ebdaf14742001ab4929a2
#
_entry.id   c9436f61d47ebdaf14742001ab4929a2
#
_cell.length_a   1.000
_cell.length_b   1.000
_cell.length_c   1.000
_cell.angle_alpha   90.00
_cell.angle_beta   90.00
_cell.angle_gamma   90.00
#
_symmetry.space_group_name_H-M   'P 1'
#
loop_
_entity.id
_entity.type
_entity.pdbx_description
1 polymer ?
#
loop_
_entity_poly.entity_id
_entity_poly.type
_entity_poly.pdbx_seq_one_letter_code
_entity_poly.pdbx_strand_id
1 'polypeptide(L)'
;AGLKEIHKFGELIRKLHENDIAHGDLTTHNVLIDENGNLILIDFGLARIAPEIEQLGLDLQVLNECLTASHYNFELAVETMVDGYLSADSGNSLAISNLSAKEVVERFNAIRGRVRYHA
;
A
#
# COMPACT_ATOMS: atom_id res chain seq x y z
N ALA A 1 -9.48 12.24 -2.03
CA ALA A 1 -9.14 11.46 -3.23
C ALA A 1 -10.33 10.61 -3.67
N GLY A 2 -10.52 10.45 -4.97
CA GLY A 2 -11.56 9.58 -5.50
C GLY A 2 -11.16 8.13 -5.48
N LEU A 3 -12.13 7.23 -5.66
CA LEU A 3 -11.88 5.78 -5.65
C LEU A 3 -10.90 5.35 -6.74
N LYS A 4 -10.96 6.01 -7.91
CA LYS A 4 -10.05 5.68 -9.01
C LYS A 4 -8.58 5.90 -8.61
N GLU A 5 -8.30 7.01 -7.94
CA GLU A 5 -6.96 7.32 -7.45
C GLU A 5 -6.55 6.35 -6.34
N ILE A 6 -7.47 5.99 -5.45
CA ILE A 6 -7.21 5.04 -4.37
C ILE A 6 -6.82 3.67 -4.94
N HIS A 7 -7.52 3.23 -6.00
CA HIS A 7 -7.18 1.99 -6.69
C HIS A 7 -5.75 2.06 -7.26
N LYS A 8 -5.41 3.19 -7.90
CA LYS A 8 -4.08 3.42 -8.44
C LYS A 8 -3.00 3.41 -7.35
N PHE A 9 -3.29 3.95 -6.17
CA PHE A 9 -2.38 3.87 -5.03
C PHE A 9 -2.05 2.42 -4.70
N GLY A 10 -3.07 1.58 -4.60
CA GLY A 10 -2.87 0.16 -4.33
C GLY A 10 -1.99 -0.51 -5.38
N GLU A 11 -2.25 -0.24 -6.65
CA GLU A 11 -1.45 -0.78 -7.75
C GLU A 11 0.01 -0.34 -7.66
N LEU A 12 0.23 0.95 -7.39
CA LEU A 12 1.57 1.52 -7.29
C LEU A 12 2.36 0.89 -6.16
N ILE A 13 1.73 0.71 -5.01
CA ILE A 13 2.40 0.10 -3.85
C ILE A 13 2.76 -1.35 -4.12
N ARG A 14 1.89 -2.09 -4.81
CA ARG A 14 2.23 -3.48 -5.18
C ARG A 14 3.46 -3.53 -6.08
N LYS A 15 3.57 -2.61 -7.04
CA LYS A 15 4.74 -2.54 -7.91
C LYS A 15 6.01 -2.26 -7.12
N LEU A 16 5.93 -1.36 -6.13
CA LEU A 16 7.07 -1.08 -5.27
C LEU A 16 7.48 -2.32 -4.49
N HIS A 17 6.53 -3.02 -3.90
CA HIS A 17 6.80 -4.24 -3.13
C HIS A 17 7.37 -5.35 -4.00
N GLU A 18 6.96 -5.44 -5.26
CA GLU A 18 7.50 -6.43 -6.20
C GLU A 18 8.95 -6.14 -6.58
N ASN A 19 9.42 -4.93 -6.34
CA ASN A 19 10.82 -4.55 -6.49
C ASN A 19 11.61 -4.69 -5.18
N ASP A 20 11.05 -5.40 -4.20
CA ASP A 20 11.65 -5.64 -2.88
C ASP A 20 11.95 -4.37 -2.11
N ILE A 21 11.06 -3.40 -2.19
CA ILE A 21 11.17 -2.14 -1.45
C ILE A 21 9.90 -1.89 -0.66
N ALA A 22 10.03 -1.63 0.64
CA ALA A 22 8.96 -1.06 1.45
C ALA A 22 9.25 0.44 1.61
N HIS A 23 8.23 1.29 1.43
CA HIS A 23 8.42 2.74 1.46
C HIS A 23 8.77 3.23 2.87
N GLY A 24 8.07 2.75 3.86
CA GLY A 24 8.33 3.09 5.26
C GLY A 24 7.60 4.34 5.76
N ASP A 25 7.06 5.17 4.87
CA ASP A 25 6.37 6.40 5.27
C ASP A 25 5.30 6.78 4.22
N LEU A 26 4.41 5.84 3.93
CA LEU A 26 3.41 5.99 2.87
C LEU A 26 2.24 6.86 3.33
N THR A 27 2.47 8.17 3.38
CA THR A 27 1.41 9.14 3.62
C THR A 27 1.04 9.85 2.32
N THR A 28 -0.12 10.50 2.31
CA THR A 28 -0.55 11.28 1.15
C THR A 28 0.39 12.44 0.84
N HIS A 29 1.21 12.87 1.81
CA HIS A 29 2.21 13.90 1.60
C HIS A 29 3.38 13.44 0.72
N ASN A 30 3.59 12.13 0.62
CA ASN A 30 4.69 11.55 -0.13
C ASN A 30 4.24 10.99 -1.48
N VAL A 31 3.09 11.42 -1.95
CA VAL A 31 2.56 11.03 -3.26
C VAL A 31 2.21 12.28 -4.04
N LEU A 32 2.73 12.37 -5.27
CA LEU A 32 2.42 13.44 -6.19
C LEU A 32 1.62 12.88 -7.37
N ILE A 33 0.83 13.75 -8.00
CA ILE A 33 0.08 13.40 -9.21
C ILE A 33 0.62 14.27 -10.33
N ASP A 34 1.08 13.67 -11.42
CA ASP A 34 1.61 14.43 -12.56
C ASP A 34 0.48 14.91 -13.49
N GLU A 35 0.85 15.61 -14.57
CA GLU A 35 -0.10 16.17 -15.53
C GLU A 35 -0.98 15.11 -16.20
N ASN A 36 -0.48 13.87 -16.29
CA ASN A 36 -1.18 12.76 -16.94
C ASN A 36 -1.98 11.91 -15.94
N GLY A 37 -2.04 12.33 -14.69
CA GLY A 37 -2.74 11.57 -13.65
C GLY A 37 -1.94 10.41 -13.08
N ASN A 38 -0.65 10.32 -13.37
CA ASN A 38 0.20 9.28 -12.81
C ASN A 38 0.60 9.64 -11.39
N LEU A 39 0.67 8.62 -10.53
CA LEU A 39 1.07 8.77 -9.15
C LEU A 39 2.58 8.59 -9.03
N ILE A 40 3.23 9.48 -8.31
CA ILE A 40 4.68 9.46 -8.11
C ILE A 40 4.96 9.43 -6.61
N LEU A 41 5.71 8.42 -6.17
CA LEU A 41 6.13 8.33 -4.77
C LEU A 41 7.41 9.14 -4.57
N ILE A 42 7.46 9.84 -3.45
CA ILE A 42 8.63 10.63 -3.07
C ILE A 42 9.03 10.31 -1.63
N ASP A 43 10.19 10.79 -1.21
CA ASP A 43 10.72 10.70 0.16
C ASP A 43 10.88 9.26 0.64
N PHE A 44 11.89 8.60 0.10
CA PHE A 44 12.24 7.23 0.46
C PHE A 44 13.24 7.16 1.64
N GLY A 45 13.30 8.21 2.46
CA GLY A 45 14.25 8.25 3.58
C GLY A 45 14.10 7.14 4.60
N LEU A 46 12.90 6.55 4.71
CA LEU A 46 12.63 5.43 5.61
C LEU A 46 12.47 4.12 4.87
N ALA A 47 12.79 4.09 3.58
CA ALA A 47 12.61 2.89 2.75
C ALA A 47 13.53 1.75 3.18
N ARG A 48 13.03 0.52 3.00
CA ARG A 48 13.78 -0.70 3.29
C ARG A 48 13.89 -1.55 2.04
N ILE A 49 15.09 -2.11 1.83
CA ILE A 49 15.37 -3.06 0.74
C ILE A 49 15.23 -4.47 1.30
N ALA A 50 14.63 -5.37 0.51
CA ALA A 50 14.37 -6.75 0.91
C ALA A 50 13.57 -6.82 2.23
N PRO A 51 12.41 -6.12 2.30
CA PRO A 51 11.63 -6.04 3.53
C PRO A 51 10.98 -7.37 3.89
N GLU A 52 10.69 -7.55 5.18
CA GLU A 52 9.87 -8.65 5.65
C GLU A 52 8.39 -8.36 5.44
N ILE A 53 7.56 -9.40 5.52
CA ILE A 53 6.11 -9.25 5.29
C ILE A 53 5.45 -8.24 6.23
N GLU A 54 5.93 -8.13 7.46
CA GLU A 54 5.40 -7.14 8.40
C GLU A 54 5.59 -5.72 7.88
N GLN A 55 6.74 -5.44 7.28
CA GLN A 55 7.05 -4.11 6.73
C GLN A 55 6.16 -3.79 5.52
N LEU A 56 5.88 -4.79 4.68
CA LEU A 56 4.98 -4.61 3.54
C LEU A 56 3.54 -4.36 4.01
N GLY A 57 3.10 -5.11 5.01
CA GLY A 57 1.77 -4.91 5.60
C GLY A 57 1.64 -3.55 6.28
N LEU A 58 2.70 -3.08 6.93
CA LEU A 58 2.71 -1.75 7.56
C LEU A 58 2.60 -0.64 6.53
N ASP A 59 3.20 -0.79 5.35
CA ASP A 59 3.02 0.18 4.27
C ASP A 59 1.54 0.35 3.94
N LEU A 60 0.81 -0.76 3.80
CA LEU A 60 -0.62 -0.71 3.54
C LEU A 60 -1.39 -0.08 4.70
N GLN A 61 -0.98 -0.35 5.94
CA GLN A 61 -1.66 0.21 7.11
C GLN A 61 -1.50 1.73 7.20
N VAL A 62 -0.29 2.24 6.98
CA VAL A 62 -0.04 3.69 7.02
C VAL A 62 -0.83 4.39 5.92
N LEU A 63 -0.82 3.83 4.71
CA LEU A 63 -1.59 4.38 3.61
C LEU A 63 -3.09 4.34 3.91
N ASN A 64 -3.58 3.22 4.46
CA ASN A 64 -4.97 3.09 4.86
C ASN A 64 -5.39 4.18 5.84
N GLU A 65 -4.58 4.45 6.86
CA GLU A 65 -4.88 5.48 7.85
C GLU A 65 -5.00 6.87 7.20
N CYS A 66 -4.14 7.16 6.23
CA CYS A 66 -4.19 8.43 5.50
C CYS A 66 -5.42 8.53 4.61
N LEU A 67 -5.75 7.46 3.90
CA LEU A 67 -6.88 7.46 2.98
C LEU A 67 -8.22 7.54 3.71
N THR A 68 -8.34 6.85 4.84
CA THR A 68 -9.59 6.88 5.62
C THR A 68 -9.85 8.24 6.23
N ALA A 69 -8.82 9.04 6.48
CA ALA A 69 -8.98 10.39 6.97
C ALA A 69 -9.55 11.33 5.91
N SER A 70 -9.42 10.99 4.63
CA SER A 70 -9.81 11.88 3.52
C SER A 70 -11.02 11.41 2.73
N HIS A 71 -11.59 10.24 3.06
CA HIS A 71 -12.74 9.69 2.34
C HIS A 71 -13.90 9.41 3.28
N TYR A 72 -15.11 9.86 2.89
CA TYR A 72 -16.29 9.73 3.74
C TYR A 72 -16.70 8.26 3.99
N ASN A 73 -16.35 7.35 3.09
CA ASN A 73 -16.62 5.93 3.24
C ASN A 73 -15.28 5.18 3.28
N PHE A 74 -14.71 5.05 4.47
CA PHE A 74 -13.38 4.47 4.62
C PHE A 74 -13.35 2.96 4.36
N GLU A 75 -14.44 2.24 4.58
CA GLU A 75 -14.46 0.81 4.24
C GLU A 75 -14.35 0.59 2.74
N LEU A 76 -15.07 1.39 1.94
CA LEU A 76 -14.97 1.34 0.50
C LEU A 76 -13.58 1.76 0.02
N ALA A 77 -12.99 2.76 0.68
CA ALA A 77 -11.63 3.21 0.35
C ALA A 77 -10.62 2.09 0.60
N VAL A 78 -10.72 1.38 1.74
CA VAL A 78 -9.84 0.25 2.06
C VAL A 78 -9.99 -0.86 1.04
N GLU A 79 -11.22 -1.25 0.72
CA GLU A 79 -11.48 -2.30 -0.26
C GLU A 79 -10.91 -1.93 -1.64
N THR A 80 -11.07 -0.68 -2.04
CA THR A 80 -10.57 -0.20 -3.34
C THR A 80 -9.04 -0.23 -3.38
N MET A 81 -8.38 0.19 -2.32
CA MET A 81 -6.92 0.12 -2.22
C MET A 81 -6.44 -1.33 -2.29
N VAL A 82 -7.07 -2.22 -1.54
CA VAL A 82 -6.72 -3.65 -1.53
C VAL A 82 -6.95 -4.26 -2.90
N ASP A 83 -8.05 -3.93 -3.57
CA ASP A 83 -8.32 -4.42 -4.92
C ASP A 83 -7.24 -3.98 -5.89
N GLY A 84 -6.78 -2.73 -5.80
CA GLY A 84 -5.68 -2.24 -6.62
C GLY A 84 -4.39 -3.01 -6.36
N TYR A 85 -4.07 -3.22 -5.09
CA TYR A 85 -2.87 -3.96 -4.71
C TYR A 85 -2.91 -5.40 -5.25
N LEU A 86 -4.04 -6.07 -5.08
CA LEU A 86 -4.21 -7.45 -5.55
C LEU A 86 -4.19 -7.53 -7.07
N SER A 87 -4.82 -6.57 -7.76
CA SER A 87 -4.90 -6.58 -9.22
C SER A 87 -3.54 -6.38 -9.90
N ALA A 88 -2.61 -5.73 -9.21
CA ALA A 88 -1.27 -5.47 -9.73
C ALA A 88 -0.29 -6.60 -9.40
N ASP A 89 -0.72 -7.66 -8.73
CA ASP A 89 0.13 -8.82 -8.46
C ASP A 89 0.45 -9.52 -9.79
N SER A 90 1.71 -9.44 -10.19
CA SER A 90 2.14 -10.00 -11.46
C SER A 90 2.34 -11.52 -11.42
N GLY A 91 2.33 -12.11 -10.23
CA GLY A 91 2.71 -13.51 -10.06
C GLY A 91 4.19 -13.76 -10.33
N ASN A 92 4.97 -12.69 -10.45
CA ASN A 92 6.37 -12.77 -10.79
C ASN A 92 7.21 -13.03 -9.54
N SER A 93 8.04 -14.08 -9.59
CA SER A 93 8.88 -14.49 -8.48
C SER A 93 10.30 -13.93 -8.56
N LEU A 94 10.51 -12.84 -9.28
CA LEU A 94 11.84 -12.21 -9.37
C LEU A 94 12.22 -11.46 -8.09
N ALA A 95 11.25 -11.11 -7.27
CA ALA A 95 11.51 -10.47 -5.99
C ALA A 95 12.16 -11.44 -5.01
N ILE A 96 13.13 -10.98 -4.24
CA ILE A 96 13.83 -11.82 -3.26
C ILE A 96 12.87 -12.37 -2.21
N SER A 97 11.95 -11.53 -1.76
CA SER A 97 10.95 -11.91 -0.74
C SER A 97 9.92 -12.90 -1.29
N ASN A 98 9.66 -12.85 -2.59
CA ASN A 98 8.68 -13.71 -3.27
C ASN A 98 7.33 -13.78 -2.56
N LEU A 99 6.90 -12.69 -1.96
CA LEU A 99 5.62 -12.63 -1.24
C LEU A 99 4.50 -12.21 -2.17
N SER A 100 3.41 -12.98 -2.19
CA SER A 100 2.25 -12.66 -3.00
C SER A 100 1.49 -11.47 -2.42
N ALA A 101 0.72 -10.78 -3.27
CA ALA A 101 -0.13 -9.70 -2.80
C ALA A 101 -1.13 -10.21 -1.75
N LYS A 102 -1.67 -11.41 -1.94
CA LYS A 102 -2.60 -12.03 -1.00
C LYS A 102 -1.98 -12.19 0.39
N GLU A 103 -0.73 -12.69 0.46
CA GLU A 103 -0.04 -12.86 1.73
C GLU A 103 0.17 -11.52 2.44
N VAL A 104 0.53 -10.48 1.69
CA VAL A 104 0.72 -9.14 2.26
C VAL A 104 -0.60 -8.57 2.76
N VAL A 105 -1.68 -8.75 2.00
CA VAL A 105 -3.01 -8.28 2.42
C VAL A 105 -3.47 -9.01 3.68
N GLU A 106 -3.20 -10.31 3.80
CA GLU A 106 -3.53 -11.05 5.02
C GLU A 106 -2.78 -10.48 6.23
N ARG A 107 -1.50 -10.13 6.06
CA ARG A 107 -0.72 -9.49 7.13
C ARG A 107 -1.27 -8.10 7.45
N PHE A 108 -1.63 -7.32 6.43
CA PHE A 108 -2.26 -6.02 6.62
C PHE A 108 -3.55 -6.14 7.45
N ASN A 109 -4.39 -7.12 7.14
CA ASN A 109 -5.62 -7.33 7.90
C ASN A 109 -5.34 -7.70 9.36
N ALA A 110 -4.30 -8.47 9.62
CA ALA A 110 -3.88 -8.79 10.98
C ALA A 110 -3.40 -7.54 11.72
N ILE A 111 -2.66 -6.67 11.06
CA ILE A 111 -2.19 -5.41 11.64
C ILE A 111 -3.37 -4.51 11.97
N ARG A 112 -4.35 -4.38 11.07
CA ARG A 112 -5.56 -3.60 11.32
C ARG A 112 -6.31 -4.11 12.55
N GLY A 113 -6.41 -5.42 12.68
CA GLY A 113 -7.07 -6.04 13.83
C GLY A 113 -6.40 -5.64 15.15
N ARG A 114 -5.08 -5.65 15.20
CA ARG A 114 -4.32 -5.23 16.38
C ARG A 114 -4.58 -3.77 16.75
N VAL A 115 -4.54 -2.89 15.73
CA VAL A 115 -4.78 -1.46 15.93
C VAL A 115 -6.19 -1.22 16.46
N ARG A 116 -7.18 -1.92 15.92
CA ARG A 116 -8.58 -1.78 16.36
C ARG A 116 -8.79 -2.17 17.82
N TYR A 117 -8.05 -3.14 18.32
CA TYR A 117 -8.14 -3.59 19.71
C TYR A 117 -7.45 -2.64 20.68
N HIS A 118 -6.51 -1.84 20.18
CA HIS A 118 -5.75 -0.90 21.01
C HIS A 118 -6.23 0.53 20.91
N ALA A 119 -7.20 0.79 20.06
CA ALA A 119 -7.74 2.14 19.85
C ALA A 119 -8.66 2.58 20.97
#